data_e1785e80fb35d1162b14fdc61c9498f4
#
_entry.id   e1785e80fb35d1162b14fdc61c9498f4
#
_cell.length_a   1.000
_cell.length_b   1.000
_cell.length_c   1.000
_cell.angle_alpha   90.00
_cell.angle_beta   90.00
_cell.angle_gamma   90.00
#
_symmetry.space_group_name_H-M   'P 1'
#
loop_
_entity.id
_entity.type
_entity.pdbx_description
1 polymer ?
#
loop_
_entity_poly.entity_id
_entity_poly.type
_entity_poly.pdbx_seq_one_letter_code
_entity_poly.pdbx_strand_id
1 'polypeptide(L)'
;MIINSVSILITNFNKDKFLEKSIISCIKQKYKKKEIIVFDDCSTDNSKEILRKKKNKIKIFYNKKKKFKSGPLNQISGIYEIFKKSKGDIIFLLDSDDYFKKNKITSICKKFKENKNIQFIQDRPFVKKLKMNMILKKKTFHYSIWPSFYPTSCIAIRREFFYDFFKVSEIKKFPNLEIDARLSIYAFLNNQLNLLKKTFTIYNYDNLGITSNYNKFSLNWWKKRSEAFDFLKILMKKKKFRFVPSLDYYVTKIINFFI
;
A
#
# COMPACT_ATOMS: atom_id res chain seq x y z
N MET A 1 -17.09 1.24 17.19
CA MET A 1 -16.92 2.54 16.47
C MET A 1 -17.83 2.57 15.26
N ILE A 2 -18.58 3.64 15.09
CA ILE A 2 -19.47 3.84 13.92
C ILE A 2 -18.61 4.34 12.77
N ILE A 3 -18.63 3.67 11.62
CA ILE A 3 -17.93 4.14 10.41
C ILE A 3 -18.82 5.21 9.75
N ASN A 4 -18.41 6.46 9.88
CA ASN A 4 -19.14 7.60 9.32
C ASN A 4 -18.57 8.05 7.97
N SER A 5 -17.25 7.99 7.79
CA SER A 5 -16.58 8.56 6.64
C SER A 5 -15.37 7.74 6.17
N VAL A 6 -14.94 7.95 4.94
CA VAL A 6 -13.75 7.32 4.38
C VAL A 6 -12.85 8.33 3.70
N SER A 7 -11.54 8.07 3.73
CA SER A 7 -10.55 8.82 2.96
C SER A 7 -9.89 7.89 1.92
N ILE A 8 -9.81 8.34 0.68
CA ILE A 8 -9.07 7.67 -0.38
C ILE A 8 -7.78 8.47 -0.58
N LEU A 9 -6.65 7.84 -0.29
CA LEU A 9 -5.33 8.43 -0.42
C LEU A 9 -4.67 7.92 -1.69
N ILE A 10 -4.39 8.82 -2.62
CA ILE A 10 -3.78 8.53 -3.91
C ILE A 10 -2.37 9.11 -3.94
N THR A 11 -1.37 8.29 -4.29
CA THR A 11 -0.02 8.77 -4.60
C THR A 11 0.22 8.78 -6.09
N ASN A 12 0.82 9.88 -6.58
CA ASN A 12 1.10 10.08 -8.00
C ASN A 12 2.54 10.52 -8.23
N PHE A 13 3.18 9.93 -9.23
CA PHE A 13 4.43 10.40 -9.82
C PHE A 13 4.50 9.98 -11.28
N ASN A 14 4.42 10.94 -12.20
CA ASN A 14 4.53 10.73 -13.66
C ASN A 14 3.60 9.62 -14.19
N LYS A 15 2.29 9.72 -13.89
CA LYS A 15 1.27 8.75 -14.32
C LYS A 15 0.08 9.45 -15.01
N ASP A 16 0.33 10.52 -15.78
CA ASP A 16 -0.72 11.29 -16.46
C ASP A 16 -1.68 10.42 -17.29
N LYS A 17 -1.17 9.40 -17.97
CA LYS A 17 -1.97 8.46 -18.79
C LYS A 17 -3.03 7.69 -18.00
N PHE A 18 -2.86 7.53 -16.70
CA PHE A 18 -3.71 6.70 -15.83
C PHE A 18 -4.46 7.51 -14.78
N LEU A 19 -3.84 8.60 -14.31
CA LEU A 19 -4.27 9.40 -13.17
C LEU A 19 -5.73 9.83 -13.24
N GLU A 20 -6.19 10.30 -14.41
CA GLU A 20 -7.58 10.73 -14.56
C GLU A 20 -8.56 9.59 -14.32
N LYS A 21 -8.29 8.41 -14.87
CA LYS A 21 -9.12 7.21 -14.69
C LYS A 21 -9.13 6.78 -13.22
N SER A 22 -8.00 6.80 -12.55
CA SER A 22 -7.86 6.52 -11.13
C SER A 22 -8.78 7.43 -10.31
N ILE A 23 -8.66 8.74 -10.46
CA ILE A 23 -9.47 9.76 -9.76
C ILE A 23 -10.96 9.58 -10.06
N ILE A 24 -11.36 9.40 -11.33
CA ILE A 24 -12.74 9.21 -11.71
C ILE A 24 -13.33 7.96 -11.05
N SER A 25 -12.55 6.89 -10.92
CA SER A 25 -13.00 5.66 -10.26
C SER A 25 -13.35 5.89 -8.79
N CYS A 26 -12.65 6.79 -8.12
CA CYS A 26 -12.90 7.20 -6.74
C CYS A 26 -14.12 8.14 -6.63
N ILE A 27 -14.24 9.11 -7.52
CA ILE A 27 -15.39 10.03 -7.57
C ILE A 27 -16.70 9.24 -7.76
N LYS A 28 -16.70 8.24 -8.65
CA LYS A 28 -17.86 7.40 -8.98
C LYS A 28 -18.27 6.38 -7.91
N GLN A 29 -17.52 6.26 -6.79
CA GLN A 29 -17.93 5.41 -5.67
C GLN A 29 -19.23 5.91 -5.03
N LYS A 30 -20.21 5.03 -4.80
CA LYS A 30 -21.53 5.38 -4.25
C LYS A 30 -21.55 5.66 -2.74
N TYR A 31 -20.42 5.86 -2.10
CA TYR A 31 -20.32 6.18 -0.68
C TYR A 31 -20.41 7.70 -0.47
N LYS A 32 -21.42 8.17 0.30
CA LYS A 32 -21.73 9.61 0.43
C LYS A 32 -20.63 10.39 1.17
N LYS A 33 -20.21 9.92 2.33
CA LYS A 33 -19.20 10.60 3.19
C LYS A 33 -17.78 10.13 2.83
N LYS A 34 -17.28 10.54 1.68
CA LYS A 34 -15.92 10.24 1.23
C LYS A 34 -15.15 11.51 0.90
N GLU A 35 -13.87 11.51 1.16
CA GLU A 35 -12.91 12.49 0.64
C GLU A 35 -11.85 11.76 -0.22
N ILE A 36 -11.34 12.45 -1.21
CA ILE A 36 -10.28 11.97 -2.08
C ILE A 36 -9.12 12.94 -1.94
N ILE A 37 -7.95 12.43 -1.58
CA ILE A 37 -6.75 13.23 -1.36
C ILE A 37 -5.65 12.66 -2.23
N VAL A 38 -5.08 13.52 -3.08
CA VAL A 38 -3.98 13.16 -3.98
C VAL A 38 -2.70 13.83 -3.52
N PHE A 39 -1.63 13.05 -3.43
CA PHE A 39 -0.26 13.55 -3.25
C PHE A 39 0.50 13.37 -4.54
N ASP A 40 0.95 14.48 -5.11
CA ASP A 40 1.80 14.50 -6.30
C ASP A 40 3.27 14.69 -5.91
N ASP A 41 4.10 13.68 -6.19
CA ASP A 41 5.51 13.65 -5.82
C ASP A 41 6.41 14.26 -6.90
N CYS A 42 6.25 15.56 -7.16
CA CYS A 42 7.05 16.30 -8.15
C CYS A 42 6.91 15.78 -9.58
N SER A 43 5.69 15.45 -10.03
CA SER A 43 5.47 15.06 -11.43
C SER A 43 5.90 16.14 -12.42
N THR A 44 6.52 15.70 -13.53
CA THR A 44 7.01 16.52 -14.63
C THR A 44 6.21 16.33 -15.91
N ASP A 45 5.28 15.36 -15.94
CA ASP A 45 4.32 15.10 -17.01
C ASP A 45 3.04 15.97 -16.85
N ASN A 46 1.99 15.66 -17.59
CA ASN A 46 0.71 16.39 -17.54
C ASN A 46 -0.13 16.13 -16.28
N SER A 47 0.39 15.41 -15.27
CA SER A 47 -0.34 15.10 -14.03
C SER A 47 -0.89 16.35 -13.33
N LYS A 48 -0.10 17.42 -13.26
CA LYS A 48 -0.51 18.68 -12.60
C LYS A 48 -1.73 19.32 -13.27
N GLU A 49 -1.80 19.29 -14.59
CA GLU A 49 -2.94 19.82 -15.35
C GLU A 49 -4.22 18.99 -15.08
N ILE A 50 -4.10 17.65 -15.09
CA ILE A 50 -5.20 16.74 -14.77
C ILE A 50 -5.73 16.99 -13.35
N LEU A 51 -4.85 17.14 -12.39
CA LEU A 51 -5.20 17.43 -11.00
C LEU A 51 -5.93 18.77 -10.88
N ARG A 52 -5.43 19.83 -11.56
CA ARG A 52 -6.06 21.16 -11.56
C ARG A 52 -7.49 21.13 -12.10
N LYS A 53 -7.76 20.34 -13.16
CA LYS A 53 -9.12 20.16 -13.72
C LYS A 53 -10.07 19.46 -12.74
N LYS A 54 -9.57 18.74 -11.73
CA LYS A 54 -10.38 18.00 -10.76
C LYS A 54 -10.44 18.65 -9.35
N LYS A 55 -9.82 19.81 -9.15
CA LYS A 55 -9.65 20.48 -7.84
C LYS A 55 -10.94 20.65 -7.01
N ASN A 56 -12.09 20.78 -7.67
CA ASN A 56 -13.38 20.93 -7.00
C ASN A 56 -13.94 19.61 -6.40
N LYS A 57 -13.33 18.45 -6.73
CA LYS A 57 -13.78 17.12 -6.29
C LYS A 57 -12.76 16.37 -5.46
N ILE A 58 -11.53 16.89 -5.40
CA ILE A 58 -10.40 16.25 -4.70
C ILE A 58 -9.57 17.29 -3.95
N LYS A 59 -8.90 16.88 -2.89
CA LYS A 59 -7.85 17.67 -2.23
C LYS A 59 -6.50 17.28 -2.83
N ILE A 60 -5.65 18.27 -3.11
CA ILE A 60 -4.37 18.06 -3.78
C ILE A 60 -3.26 18.60 -2.90
N PHE A 61 -2.21 17.78 -2.73
CA PHE A 61 -0.98 18.17 -2.07
C PHE A 61 0.19 17.90 -3.01
N TYR A 62 1.01 18.91 -3.22
CA TYR A 62 2.19 18.84 -4.07
C TYR A 62 3.46 18.78 -3.23
N ASN A 63 4.33 17.83 -3.55
CA ASN A 63 5.69 17.85 -3.03
C ASN A 63 6.50 18.93 -3.79
N LYS A 64 7.30 19.73 -3.07
CA LYS A 64 8.16 20.76 -3.71
C LYS A 64 9.41 20.15 -4.31
N LYS A 65 9.98 19.13 -3.65
CA LYS A 65 11.11 18.33 -4.15
C LYS A 65 11.06 16.93 -3.55
N LYS A 66 11.61 15.95 -4.25
CA LYS A 66 11.74 14.58 -3.72
C LYS A 66 12.59 14.58 -2.45
N LYS A 67 12.09 13.90 -1.42
CA LYS A 67 12.78 13.79 -0.12
C LYS A 67 13.87 12.73 -0.14
N PHE A 68 13.68 11.67 -0.95
CA PHE A 68 14.56 10.51 -1.00
C PHE A 68 14.88 10.12 -2.45
N LYS A 69 16.01 9.43 -2.65
CA LYS A 69 16.31 8.76 -3.92
C LYS A 69 15.44 7.51 -4.15
N SER A 70 14.83 6.98 -3.09
CA SER A 70 14.01 5.76 -3.10
C SER A 70 12.55 6.06 -3.39
N GLY A 71 11.97 5.35 -4.39
CA GLY A 71 10.54 5.40 -4.70
C GLY A 71 9.66 4.93 -3.53
N PRO A 72 9.94 3.76 -2.89
CA PRO A 72 9.22 3.31 -1.71
C PRO A 72 9.21 4.33 -0.56
N LEU A 73 10.34 4.97 -0.25
CA LEU A 73 10.40 5.99 0.81
C LEU A 73 9.61 7.25 0.47
N ASN A 74 9.64 7.69 -0.80
CA ASN A 74 8.84 8.83 -1.23
C ASN A 74 7.34 8.49 -1.15
N GLN A 75 6.93 7.31 -1.60
CA GLN A 75 5.54 6.86 -1.54
C GLN A 75 5.01 6.82 -0.10
N ILE A 76 5.70 6.13 0.83
CA ILE A 76 5.26 6.06 2.23
C ILE A 76 5.25 7.43 2.91
N SER A 77 6.23 8.29 2.60
CA SER A 77 6.27 9.67 3.11
C SER A 77 5.08 10.48 2.59
N GLY A 78 4.75 10.39 1.30
CA GLY A 78 3.60 11.05 0.69
C GLY A 78 2.28 10.57 1.29
N ILE A 79 2.11 9.26 1.46
CA ILE A 79 0.92 8.69 2.12
C ILE A 79 0.81 9.20 3.56
N TYR A 80 1.90 9.25 4.32
CA TYR A 80 1.89 9.77 5.69
C TYR A 80 1.49 11.24 5.73
N GLU A 81 2.00 12.09 4.82
CA GLU A 81 1.63 13.50 4.76
C GLU A 81 0.13 13.70 4.52
N ILE A 82 -0.45 13.00 3.55
CA ILE A 82 -1.88 13.15 3.26
C ILE A 82 -2.77 12.39 4.25
N PHE A 83 -2.27 11.35 4.90
CA PHE A 83 -2.96 10.69 6.01
C PHE A 83 -3.20 11.65 7.17
N LYS A 84 -2.20 12.44 7.57
CA LYS A 84 -2.35 13.49 8.61
C LYS A 84 -3.41 14.53 8.27
N LYS A 85 -3.66 14.77 6.99
CA LYS A 85 -4.65 15.74 6.50
C LYS A 85 -6.03 15.13 6.25
N SER A 86 -6.13 13.81 6.30
CA SER A 86 -7.37 13.07 6.07
C SER A 86 -8.22 12.95 7.35
N LYS A 87 -9.53 12.72 7.20
CA LYS A 87 -10.49 12.69 8.32
C LYS A 87 -11.35 11.41 8.36
N GLY A 88 -11.26 10.52 7.34
CA GLY A 88 -12.08 9.31 7.25
C GLY A 88 -11.73 8.28 8.32
N ASP A 89 -12.71 7.54 8.82
CA ASP A 89 -12.54 6.44 9.78
C ASP A 89 -11.85 5.23 9.14
N ILE A 90 -12.11 5.03 7.85
CA ILE A 90 -11.45 4.01 7.03
C ILE A 90 -10.64 4.70 5.95
N ILE A 91 -9.40 4.28 5.82
CA ILE A 91 -8.45 4.75 4.81
C ILE A 91 -8.36 3.71 3.69
N PHE A 92 -8.52 4.15 2.46
CA PHE A 92 -8.26 3.36 1.26
C PHE A 92 -7.00 3.90 0.60
N LEU A 93 -6.05 3.04 0.25
CA LEU A 93 -4.87 3.42 -0.52
C LEU A 93 -5.10 3.13 -2.00
N LEU A 94 -4.52 3.96 -2.86
CA LEU A 94 -4.59 3.78 -4.30
C LEU A 94 -3.35 4.37 -4.99
N ASP A 95 -2.70 3.57 -5.82
CA ASP A 95 -1.67 4.04 -6.74
C ASP A 95 -2.34 4.65 -7.98
N SER A 96 -1.78 5.73 -8.50
CA SER A 96 -2.42 6.53 -9.55
C SER A 96 -2.55 5.82 -10.91
N ASP A 97 -1.91 4.68 -11.10
CA ASP A 97 -2.06 3.83 -12.28
C ASP A 97 -3.14 2.74 -12.15
N ASP A 98 -3.69 2.56 -10.93
CA ASP A 98 -4.76 1.62 -10.65
C ASP A 98 -6.15 2.28 -10.57
N TYR A 99 -7.21 1.49 -10.50
CA TYR A 99 -8.55 2.03 -10.29
C TYR A 99 -9.50 1.07 -9.58
N PHE A 100 -10.49 1.64 -8.90
CA PHE A 100 -11.49 0.91 -8.15
C PHE A 100 -12.69 0.50 -9.02
N LYS A 101 -13.23 -0.69 -8.76
CA LYS A 101 -14.59 -1.05 -9.24
C LYS A 101 -15.64 -0.25 -8.46
N LYS A 102 -16.78 -0.01 -9.08
CA LYS A 102 -17.84 0.92 -8.65
C LYS A 102 -18.37 0.75 -7.21
N ASN A 103 -18.31 -0.45 -6.66
CA ASN A 103 -18.84 -0.79 -5.32
C ASN A 103 -17.77 -1.11 -4.28
N LYS A 104 -16.49 -0.85 -4.54
CA LYS A 104 -15.40 -1.21 -3.63
C LYS A 104 -15.61 -0.65 -2.22
N ILE A 105 -15.78 0.65 -2.10
CA ILE A 105 -15.89 1.32 -0.80
C ILE A 105 -17.08 0.79 -0.01
N THR A 106 -18.26 0.73 -0.63
CA THR A 106 -19.48 0.26 0.03
C THR A 106 -19.34 -1.19 0.52
N SER A 107 -18.77 -2.07 -0.33
CA SER A 107 -18.59 -3.49 0.02
C SER A 107 -17.59 -3.70 1.14
N ILE A 108 -16.48 -2.97 1.14
CA ILE A 108 -15.44 -3.09 2.17
C ILE A 108 -15.89 -2.45 3.48
N CYS A 109 -16.54 -1.28 3.44
CA CYS A 109 -17.11 -0.66 4.64
C CYS A 109 -18.17 -1.55 5.29
N LYS A 110 -18.96 -2.30 4.50
CA LYS A 110 -19.90 -3.30 5.03
C LYS A 110 -19.15 -4.35 5.85
N LYS A 111 -18.02 -4.88 5.37
CA LYS A 111 -17.18 -5.85 6.11
C LYS A 111 -16.66 -5.30 7.44
N PHE A 112 -16.17 -4.06 7.46
CA PHE A 112 -15.74 -3.41 8.69
C PHE A 112 -16.89 -3.16 9.67
N LYS A 113 -18.12 -2.94 9.18
CA LYS A 113 -19.32 -2.80 10.04
C LYS A 113 -19.78 -4.13 10.62
N GLU A 114 -19.78 -5.19 9.81
CA GLU A 114 -20.16 -6.55 10.20
C GLU A 114 -19.22 -7.12 11.28
N ASN A 115 -17.94 -6.79 11.19
CA ASN A 115 -16.95 -7.23 12.17
C ASN A 115 -16.06 -6.06 12.64
N LYS A 116 -16.34 -5.58 13.86
CA LYS A 116 -15.61 -4.44 14.46
C LYS A 116 -14.15 -4.76 14.79
N ASN A 117 -13.80 -6.04 14.92
CA ASN A 117 -12.43 -6.48 15.24
C ASN A 117 -11.50 -6.40 14.03
N ILE A 118 -12.03 -6.38 12.81
CA ILE A 118 -11.21 -6.23 11.60
C ILE A 118 -10.60 -4.83 11.56
N GLN A 119 -9.26 -4.77 11.44
CA GLN A 119 -8.50 -3.52 11.34
C GLN A 119 -7.93 -3.27 9.94
N PHE A 120 -7.67 -4.34 9.18
CA PHE A 120 -7.00 -4.29 7.89
C PHE A 120 -7.62 -5.30 6.93
N ILE A 121 -7.88 -4.86 5.69
CA ILE A 121 -8.43 -5.69 4.61
C ILE A 121 -7.62 -5.44 3.34
N GLN A 122 -7.33 -6.50 2.59
CA GLN A 122 -6.94 -6.41 1.18
C GLN A 122 -7.95 -7.17 0.31
N ASP A 123 -8.45 -6.56 -0.75
CA ASP A 123 -9.23 -7.25 -1.77
C ASP A 123 -8.32 -7.82 -2.86
N ARG A 124 -8.76 -8.90 -3.51
CA ARG A 124 -8.00 -9.53 -4.59
C ARG A 124 -8.03 -8.65 -5.84
N PRO A 125 -6.88 -8.25 -6.41
CA PRO A 125 -6.87 -7.45 -7.61
C PRO A 125 -7.12 -8.28 -8.87
N PHE A 126 -7.76 -7.66 -9.87
CA PHE A 126 -7.74 -8.13 -11.25
C PHE A 126 -6.56 -7.50 -11.97
N VAL A 127 -5.65 -8.31 -12.45
CA VAL A 127 -4.46 -7.87 -13.19
C VAL A 127 -4.83 -7.63 -14.64
N LYS A 128 -4.91 -6.37 -15.05
CA LYS A 128 -5.42 -5.96 -16.35
C LYS A 128 -4.62 -6.56 -17.52
N LYS A 129 -3.29 -6.54 -17.43
CA LYS A 129 -2.39 -7.10 -18.48
C LYS A 129 -2.57 -8.60 -18.67
N LEU A 130 -2.79 -9.33 -17.58
CA LEU A 130 -2.96 -10.79 -17.59
C LEU A 130 -4.42 -11.23 -17.78
N LYS A 131 -5.36 -10.28 -17.78
CA LYS A 131 -6.82 -10.51 -17.87
C LYS A 131 -7.34 -11.52 -16.84
N MET A 132 -6.69 -11.63 -15.67
CA MET A 132 -7.04 -12.58 -14.61
C MET A 132 -6.90 -11.98 -13.21
N ASN A 133 -7.56 -12.62 -12.25
CA ASN A 133 -7.37 -12.27 -10.85
C ASN A 133 -6.00 -12.75 -10.35
N MET A 134 -5.33 -11.91 -9.54
CA MET A 134 -4.06 -12.29 -8.93
C MET A 134 -4.24 -13.50 -8.01
N ILE A 135 -3.36 -14.47 -8.17
CA ILE A 135 -3.29 -15.66 -7.32
C ILE A 135 -2.06 -15.52 -6.41
N LEU A 136 -2.30 -15.54 -5.12
CA LEU A 136 -1.20 -15.59 -4.14
C LEU A 136 -0.72 -17.03 -4.01
N LYS A 137 0.57 -17.25 -4.24
CA LYS A 137 1.19 -18.54 -3.96
C LYS A 137 1.18 -18.79 -2.45
N LYS A 138 0.73 -19.96 -2.01
CA LYS A 138 0.92 -20.40 -0.63
C LYS A 138 2.42 -20.41 -0.35
N LYS A 139 2.85 -19.62 0.62
CA LYS A 139 4.22 -19.71 1.11
C LYS A 139 4.27 -20.87 2.09
N THR A 140 5.13 -21.83 1.86
CA THR A 140 5.44 -22.86 2.85
C THR A 140 6.22 -22.20 3.98
N PHE A 141 5.84 -22.49 5.21
CA PHE A 141 6.37 -21.88 6.44
C PHE A 141 7.91 -22.01 6.57
N HIS A 142 8.51 -22.97 5.87
CA HIS A 142 9.95 -23.21 5.91
C HIS A 142 10.81 -22.16 5.17
N TYR A 143 10.21 -21.34 4.29
CA TYR A 143 10.97 -20.45 3.40
C TYR A 143 10.65 -18.97 3.55
N SER A 144 9.64 -18.57 4.30
CA SER A 144 9.30 -17.16 4.47
C SER A 144 8.43 -16.91 5.69
N ILE A 145 8.89 -16.07 6.59
CA ILE A 145 8.20 -15.70 7.84
C ILE A 145 7.23 -14.53 7.67
N TRP A 146 7.13 -13.94 6.50
CA TRP A 146 6.11 -12.93 6.20
C TRP A 146 5.05 -13.46 5.24
N PRO A 147 3.82 -12.93 5.34
CA PRO A 147 2.68 -13.42 4.58
C PRO A 147 2.79 -13.13 3.08
N SER A 148 1.99 -13.83 2.31
CA SER A 148 1.61 -13.36 0.97
C SER A 148 0.58 -12.25 1.11
N PHE A 149 0.63 -11.23 0.24
CA PHE A 149 -0.26 -10.06 0.29
C PHE A 149 -0.53 -9.50 -1.12
N TYR A 150 -1.52 -8.62 -1.22
CA TYR A 150 -1.89 -7.92 -2.45
C TYR A 150 -1.27 -6.52 -2.49
N PRO A 151 -1.19 -5.87 -3.68
CA PRO A 151 -0.63 -4.52 -3.86
C PRO A 151 -1.32 -3.44 -3.02
N THR A 152 -0.64 -2.28 -2.92
CA THR A 152 -1.07 -1.08 -2.19
C THR A 152 -2.52 -0.70 -2.47
N SER A 153 -2.94 -0.69 -3.74
CA SER A 153 -4.29 -0.30 -4.17
C SER A 153 -5.40 -1.22 -3.66
N CYS A 154 -5.05 -2.38 -3.10
CA CYS A 154 -6.01 -3.32 -2.51
C CYS A 154 -6.28 -3.04 -1.02
N ILE A 155 -5.54 -2.13 -0.39
CA ILE A 155 -5.56 -1.91 1.05
C ILE A 155 -6.73 -1.01 1.46
N ALA A 156 -7.46 -1.47 2.48
CA ALA A 156 -8.35 -0.68 3.29
C ALA A 156 -8.03 -0.93 4.77
N ILE A 157 -7.97 0.13 5.58
CA ILE A 157 -7.43 0.07 6.93
C ILE A 157 -8.16 1.04 7.85
N ARG A 158 -8.43 0.65 9.11
CA ARG A 158 -8.96 1.59 10.11
C ARG A 158 -7.93 2.66 10.44
N ARG A 159 -8.39 3.89 10.63
CA ARG A 159 -7.54 5.05 10.92
C ARG A 159 -6.62 4.82 12.11
N GLU A 160 -7.14 4.30 13.22
CA GLU A 160 -6.35 4.08 14.43
C GLU A 160 -5.24 3.05 14.21
N PHE A 161 -5.56 1.94 13.55
CA PHE A 161 -4.57 0.91 13.22
C PHE A 161 -3.48 1.43 12.26
N PHE A 162 -3.87 2.32 11.32
CA PHE A 162 -2.92 2.96 10.42
C PHE A 162 -2.04 3.99 11.15
N TYR A 163 -2.61 4.71 12.10
CA TYR A 163 -1.86 5.63 12.94
C TYR A 163 -0.82 4.89 13.79
N ASP A 164 -1.21 3.77 14.42
CA ASP A 164 -0.30 2.94 15.21
C ASP A 164 0.80 2.30 14.35
N PHE A 165 0.49 1.90 13.11
CA PHE A 165 1.50 1.48 12.15
C PHE A 165 2.55 2.56 11.93
N PHE A 166 2.17 3.81 11.73
CA PHE A 166 3.13 4.89 11.50
C PHE A 166 4.02 5.18 12.70
N LYS A 167 3.57 4.95 13.92
CA LYS A 167 4.41 5.07 15.13
C LYS A 167 5.59 4.09 15.15
N VAL A 168 5.45 2.96 14.46
CA VAL A 168 6.43 1.87 14.49
C VAL A 168 7.13 1.62 13.16
N SER A 169 6.69 2.24 12.07
CA SER A 169 7.06 1.88 10.70
C SER A 169 8.44 2.34 10.25
N GLU A 170 9.14 3.17 11.06
CA GLU A 170 10.47 3.68 10.69
C GLU A 170 10.48 4.25 9.26
N ILE A 171 9.62 5.25 8.98
CA ILE A 171 9.32 5.78 7.62
C ILE A 171 10.57 6.10 6.79
N LYS A 172 11.65 6.54 7.44
CA LYS A 172 12.90 6.96 6.77
C LYS A 172 13.88 5.80 6.51
N LYS A 173 13.59 4.60 7.02
CA LYS A 173 14.41 3.40 6.83
C LYS A 173 13.81 2.48 5.75
N PHE A 174 14.58 1.51 5.31
CA PHE A 174 14.16 0.46 4.37
C PHE A 174 13.80 0.98 2.98
N PRO A 175 14.77 1.53 2.24
CA PRO A 175 14.55 2.18 0.94
C PRO A 175 14.00 1.24 -0.16
N ASN A 176 14.11 -0.07 0.01
CA ASN A 176 13.61 -1.05 -0.95
C ASN A 176 12.29 -1.69 -0.54
N LEU A 177 11.75 -1.39 0.65
CA LEU A 177 10.55 -2.03 1.18
C LEU A 177 9.32 -1.14 0.99
N GLU A 178 8.41 -1.54 0.11
CA GLU A 178 7.19 -0.81 -0.21
C GLU A 178 6.18 -0.84 0.95
N ILE A 179 5.23 0.09 0.90
CA ILE A 179 4.23 0.26 1.96
C ILE A 179 3.30 -0.95 2.11
N ASP A 180 2.92 -1.61 1.02
CA ASP A 180 2.07 -2.81 1.07
C ASP A 180 2.75 -3.96 1.80
N ALA A 181 4.06 -4.18 1.57
CA ALA A 181 4.84 -5.16 2.31
C ALA A 181 4.91 -4.81 3.80
N ARG A 182 5.22 -3.55 4.14
CA ARG A 182 5.30 -3.09 5.54
C ARG A 182 3.98 -3.24 6.27
N LEU A 183 2.88 -2.79 5.66
CA LEU A 183 1.54 -2.88 6.24
C LEU A 183 1.09 -4.32 6.40
N SER A 184 1.38 -5.18 5.42
CA SER A 184 0.98 -6.59 5.48
C SER A 184 1.75 -7.37 6.54
N ILE A 185 3.06 -7.11 6.71
CA ILE A 185 3.85 -7.67 7.81
C ILE A 185 3.30 -7.19 9.16
N TYR A 186 3.02 -5.88 9.29
CA TYR A 186 2.45 -5.32 10.51
C TYR A 186 1.07 -5.91 10.83
N ALA A 187 0.18 -5.99 9.82
CA ALA A 187 -1.14 -6.59 9.98
C ALA A 187 -1.07 -8.08 10.35
N PHE A 188 -0.16 -8.83 9.74
CA PHE A 188 0.07 -10.24 10.05
C PHE A 188 0.48 -10.45 11.51
N LEU A 189 1.47 -9.68 11.99
CA LEU A 189 1.93 -9.76 13.39
C LEU A 189 0.87 -9.33 14.42
N ASN A 190 -0.18 -8.64 13.97
CA ASN A 190 -1.31 -8.25 14.80
C ASN A 190 -2.55 -9.15 14.61
N ASN A 191 -2.44 -10.27 13.89
CA ASN A 191 -3.55 -11.15 13.51
C ASN A 191 -4.68 -10.39 12.77
N GLN A 192 -4.31 -9.38 11.98
CA GLN A 192 -5.26 -8.49 11.28
C GLN A 192 -5.18 -8.59 9.75
N LEU A 193 -4.37 -9.49 9.18
CA LEU A 193 -4.26 -9.64 7.74
C LEU A 193 -5.48 -10.39 7.17
N ASN A 194 -6.48 -9.63 6.69
CA ASN A 194 -7.71 -10.18 6.10
C ASN A 194 -7.65 -10.05 4.57
N LEU A 195 -7.49 -11.17 3.88
CA LEU A 195 -7.44 -11.24 2.42
C LEU A 195 -8.79 -11.68 1.85
N LEU A 196 -9.45 -10.81 1.08
CA LEU A 196 -10.73 -11.11 0.45
C LEU A 196 -10.54 -11.86 -0.87
N LYS A 197 -11.40 -12.85 -1.12
CA LYS A 197 -11.47 -13.52 -2.44
C LYS A 197 -12.16 -12.66 -3.50
N LYS A 198 -12.97 -11.65 -3.10
CA LYS A 198 -13.68 -10.74 -4.02
C LYS A 198 -12.72 -9.70 -4.61
N THR A 199 -13.01 -9.32 -5.85
CA THR A 199 -12.18 -8.41 -6.64
C THR A 199 -12.87 -7.06 -6.78
N PHE A 200 -12.26 -6.01 -6.20
CA PHE A 200 -12.74 -4.64 -6.27
C PHE A 200 -11.68 -3.66 -6.82
N THR A 201 -10.45 -4.12 -7.01
CA THR A 201 -9.33 -3.34 -7.56
C THR A 201 -8.96 -3.86 -8.93
N ILE A 202 -8.75 -2.96 -9.88
CA ILE A 202 -8.12 -3.25 -11.17
C ILE A 202 -6.69 -2.77 -11.06
N TYR A 203 -5.78 -3.72 -11.07
CA TYR A 203 -4.34 -3.50 -10.99
C TYR A 203 -3.76 -3.38 -12.41
N ASN A 204 -3.20 -2.23 -12.71
CA ASN A 204 -2.61 -1.96 -14.02
C ASN A 204 -1.10 -2.18 -13.94
N TYR A 205 -0.68 -3.46 -14.03
CA TYR A 205 0.73 -3.79 -14.02
C TYR A 205 1.40 -3.20 -15.28
N ASP A 206 2.21 -2.18 -15.09
CA ASP A 206 3.13 -1.65 -16.08
C ASP A 206 4.59 -1.96 -15.67
N ASN A 207 5.50 -2.01 -16.63
CA ASN A 207 6.92 -2.26 -16.35
C ASN A 207 7.65 -1.02 -15.81
N LEU A 208 6.94 0.09 -15.55
CA LEU A 208 7.45 1.37 -15.07
C LEU A 208 7.15 1.61 -13.58
N GLY A 209 6.52 0.66 -12.91
CA GLY A 209 6.21 0.73 -11.49
C GLY A 209 7.42 0.45 -10.59
N ILE A 210 7.32 0.83 -9.30
CA ILE A 210 8.36 0.55 -8.29
C ILE A 210 8.70 -0.95 -8.25
N THR A 211 7.70 -1.80 -8.37
CA THR A 211 7.84 -3.26 -8.30
C THR A 211 8.66 -3.87 -9.45
N SER A 212 8.73 -3.21 -10.62
CA SER A 212 9.49 -3.71 -11.77
C SER A 212 11.00 -3.80 -11.53
N ASN A 213 11.50 -3.05 -10.54
CA ASN A 213 12.93 -3.04 -10.16
C ASN A 213 13.35 -4.23 -9.30
N TYR A 214 12.42 -5.13 -8.93
CA TYR A 214 12.67 -6.23 -7.99
C TYR A 214 12.44 -7.60 -8.65
N ASN A 215 13.09 -7.84 -9.78
CA ASN A 215 13.09 -9.16 -10.40
C ASN A 215 13.65 -10.21 -9.42
N LYS A 216 12.99 -11.37 -9.36
CA LYS A 216 13.39 -12.45 -8.45
C LYS A 216 14.88 -12.78 -8.62
N PHE A 217 15.60 -12.88 -7.51
CA PHE A 217 17.04 -13.11 -7.42
C PHE A 217 17.95 -11.95 -7.87
N SER A 218 17.42 -10.79 -8.28
CA SER A 218 18.25 -9.60 -8.53
C SER A 218 18.84 -9.04 -7.22
N LEU A 219 19.89 -8.21 -7.32
CA LEU A 219 20.48 -7.54 -6.16
C LEU A 219 19.43 -6.75 -5.35
N ASN A 220 18.57 -6.01 -6.05
CA ASN A 220 17.49 -5.25 -5.40
C ASN A 220 16.48 -6.16 -4.70
N TRP A 221 16.19 -7.33 -5.24
CA TRP A 221 15.32 -8.32 -4.60
C TRP A 221 15.92 -8.84 -3.29
N TRP A 222 17.23 -9.13 -3.26
CA TRP A 222 17.92 -9.56 -2.04
C TRP A 222 17.98 -8.44 -1.00
N LYS A 223 18.29 -7.19 -1.40
CA LYS A 223 18.26 -6.01 -0.52
C LYS A 223 16.87 -5.82 0.10
N LYS A 224 15.81 -5.86 -0.70
CA LYS A 224 14.42 -5.80 -0.23
C LYS A 224 14.08 -6.90 0.78
N ARG A 225 14.54 -8.14 0.54
CA ARG A 225 14.34 -9.23 1.49
C ARG A 225 15.04 -8.98 2.82
N SER A 226 16.29 -8.55 2.78
CA SER A 226 17.04 -8.21 3.99
C SER A 226 16.32 -7.13 4.79
N GLU A 227 15.87 -6.07 4.14
CA GLU A 227 15.10 -4.99 4.77
C GLU A 227 13.78 -5.48 5.37
N ALA A 228 13.10 -6.41 4.69
CA ALA A 228 11.86 -7.00 5.22
C ALA A 228 12.10 -7.78 6.52
N PHE A 229 13.21 -8.52 6.62
CA PHE A 229 13.61 -9.18 7.86
C PHE A 229 13.97 -8.18 8.96
N ASP A 230 14.70 -7.11 8.64
CA ASP A 230 15.07 -6.11 9.62
C ASP A 230 13.84 -5.34 10.13
N PHE A 231 12.91 -5.02 9.24
CA PHE A 231 11.63 -4.42 9.61
C PHE A 231 10.81 -5.35 10.52
N LEU A 232 10.73 -6.63 10.17
CA LEU A 232 10.06 -7.65 11.00
C LEU A 232 10.69 -7.74 12.40
N LYS A 233 12.03 -7.76 12.50
CA LYS A 233 12.75 -7.77 13.79
C LYS A 233 12.40 -6.56 14.66
N ILE A 234 12.35 -5.36 14.07
CA ILE A 234 11.96 -4.14 14.79
C ILE A 234 10.55 -4.27 15.34
N LEU A 235 9.60 -4.73 14.53
CA LEU A 235 8.23 -4.92 14.97
C LEU A 235 8.10 -5.97 16.08
N MET A 236 8.79 -7.10 15.94
CA MET A 236 8.79 -8.17 16.95
C MET A 236 9.40 -7.68 18.27
N LYS A 237 10.53 -6.95 18.22
CA LYS A 237 11.14 -6.34 19.41
C LYS A 237 10.17 -5.40 20.13
N LYS A 238 9.48 -4.52 19.38
CA LYS A 238 8.47 -3.61 19.97
C LYS A 238 7.29 -4.35 20.62
N LYS A 239 6.96 -5.56 20.14
CA LYS A 239 5.95 -6.43 20.72
C LYS A 239 6.45 -7.40 21.78
N LYS A 240 7.73 -7.34 22.13
CA LYS A 240 8.41 -8.30 23.03
C LYS A 240 8.33 -9.75 22.53
N PHE A 241 8.21 -9.96 21.21
CA PHE A 241 8.25 -11.30 20.62
C PHE A 241 9.69 -11.71 20.33
N ARG A 242 10.02 -12.98 20.57
CA ARG A 242 11.31 -13.55 20.20
C ARG A 242 11.36 -13.77 18.69
N PHE A 243 12.35 -13.19 18.03
CA PHE A 243 12.65 -13.49 16.64
C PHE A 243 13.43 -14.82 16.55
N VAL A 244 12.86 -15.79 15.85
CA VAL A 244 13.55 -17.06 15.53
C VAL A 244 13.96 -17.00 14.07
N PRO A 245 15.27 -16.96 13.75
CA PRO A 245 15.72 -16.89 12.37
C PRO A 245 15.42 -18.20 11.63
N SER A 246 14.90 -18.08 10.40
CA SER A 246 14.71 -19.21 9.48
C SER A 246 15.93 -19.42 8.59
N LEU A 247 16.02 -20.56 7.90
CA LEU A 247 17.05 -20.79 6.88
C LEU A 247 17.05 -19.65 5.83
N ASP A 248 15.88 -19.23 5.40
CA ASP A 248 15.68 -18.09 4.48
C ASP A 248 16.29 -16.77 5.00
N TYR A 249 16.23 -16.52 6.30
CA TYR A 249 16.90 -15.38 6.91
C TYR A 249 18.42 -15.46 6.75
N TYR A 250 19.03 -16.60 7.11
CA TYR A 250 20.47 -16.77 7.01
C TYR A 250 20.97 -16.65 5.57
N VAL A 251 20.32 -17.34 4.62
CA VAL A 251 20.66 -17.24 3.19
C VAL A 251 20.56 -15.79 2.71
N THR A 252 19.49 -15.08 3.11
CA THR A 252 19.32 -13.66 2.74
C THR A 252 20.45 -12.80 3.30
N LYS A 253 20.85 -13.00 4.57
CA LYS A 253 21.91 -12.20 5.19
C LYS A 253 23.29 -12.51 4.62
N ILE A 254 23.59 -13.77 4.35
CA ILE A 254 24.84 -14.19 3.69
C ILE A 254 24.98 -13.53 2.32
N ILE A 255 23.95 -13.63 1.48
CA ILE A 255 23.99 -13.00 0.14
C ILE A 255 24.16 -11.49 0.25
N ASN A 256 23.43 -10.83 1.16
CA ASN A 256 23.55 -9.37 1.34
C ASN A 256 24.90 -8.93 1.94
N PHE A 257 25.69 -9.81 2.50
CA PHE A 257 27.05 -9.50 2.95
C PHE A 257 28.01 -9.32 1.76
N PHE A 258 27.75 -10.01 0.64
CA PHE A 258 28.60 -9.97 -0.56
C PHE A 258 28.13 -8.95 -1.62
N ILE A 259 27.04 -8.21 -1.42
CA ILE A 259 26.47 -7.19 -2.31
C ILE A 259 26.35 -5.83 -1.62
#